data_293858a5f21bcd90f318ba66ec29de0c
#
_entry.id   293858a5f21bcd90f318ba66ec29de0c
#
_cell.length_a   1.000
_cell.length_b   1.000
_cell.length_c   1.000
_cell.angle_alpha   90.00
_cell.angle_beta   90.00
_cell.angle_gamma   90.00
#
_symmetry.space_group_name_H-M   'P 1'
#
loop_
_entity.id
_entity.type
_entity.pdbx_description
1 polymer ?
#
loop_
_entity_poly.entity_id
_entity_poly.type
_entity_poly.pdbx_seq_one_letter_code
_entity_poly.pdbx_strand_id
1 'polypeptide(L)'
;PCRYDDFCILLRGRGDFAVYEAALRTAGIPVFADTAADLLDEPHIRPFAALLRVIDNPAQDIPLAAVLLSPMFPYTADDLVTLRGACPEGSLYGAVLYGGQPRFAPFLETLAEFRRLARTLPVDALLEELLARTGYLAAVGALPEGARCREDLQSFCAWAASAGRTGLPGVIRAMDAARQNGGLTQNTGGQT
;
A
#
# COMPACT_ATOMS: atom_id res chain seq x y z
N PRO A 1 6.12 27.02 -33.91
CA PRO A 1 7.14 26.05 -33.55
C PRO A 1 6.48 24.91 -32.78
N CYS A 2 6.74 23.66 -33.21
CA CYS A 2 6.25 22.48 -32.47
C CYS A 2 6.98 22.32 -31.16
N ARG A 3 6.27 21.92 -30.12
CA ARG A 3 6.80 21.62 -28.77
C ARG A 3 6.82 20.09 -28.60
N TYR A 4 7.63 19.59 -27.69
CA TYR A 4 7.64 18.17 -27.37
C TYR A 4 6.27 17.67 -26.85
N ASP A 5 5.52 18.52 -26.18
CA ASP A 5 4.18 18.24 -25.64
C ASP A 5 3.14 18.00 -26.76
N ASP A 6 3.45 18.39 -28.02
CA ASP A 6 2.55 18.19 -29.16
C ASP A 6 2.63 16.75 -29.72
N PHE A 7 3.54 15.91 -29.20
CA PHE A 7 3.75 14.55 -29.69
C PHE A 7 3.30 13.51 -28.65
N CYS A 8 2.61 12.49 -29.12
CA CYS A 8 2.19 11.36 -28.29
C CYS A 8 2.52 10.05 -29.00
N ILE A 9 3.13 9.10 -28.27
CA ILE A 9 3.40 7.75 -28.77
C ILE A 9 2.42 6.80 -28.07
N LEU A 10 1.55 6.17 -28.84
CA LEU A 10 0.60 5.19 -28.33
C LEU A 10 1.16 3.79 -28.53
N LEU A 11 1.29 3.03 -27.42
CA LEU A 11 1.74 1.64 -27.43
C LEU A 11 0.57 0.71 -27.10
N ARG A 12 0.51 -0.45 -27.72
CA ARG A 12 -0.55 -1.44 -27.50
C ARG A 12 -0.43 -2.15 -26.14
N GLY A 13 0.77 -2.21 -25.58
CA GLY A 13 1.06 -2.87 -24.31
C GLY A 13 2.06 -2.09 -23.50
N ARG A 14 2.00 -2.24 -22.18
CA ARG A 14 2.87 -1.50 -21.23
C ARG A 14 4.29 -2.07 -21.14
N GLY A 15 4.52 -3.32 -21.57
CA GLY A 15 5.81 -4.01 -21.44
C GLY A 15 6.99 -3.26 -22.06
N ASP A 16 6.74 -2.49 -23.12
CA ASP A 16 7.78 -1.80 -23.88
C ASP A 16 7.98 -0.33 -23.46
N PHE A 17 7.16 0.20 -22.55
CA PHE A 17 7.26 1.61 -22.12
C PHE A 17 8.64 1.98 -21.63
N ALA A 18 9.23 1.18 -20.76
CA ALA A 18 10.56 1.45 -20.21
C ALA A 18 11.66 1.50 -21.29
N VAL A 19 11.53 0.69 -22.35
CA VAL A 19 12.48 0.66 -23.47
C VAL A 19 12.37 1.96 -24.29
N TYR A 20 11.15 2.40 -24.61
CA TYR A 20 10.92 3.65 -25.33
C TYR A 20 11.35 4.86 -24.49
N GLU A 21 11.03 4.89 -23.21
CA GLU A 21 11.41 5.95 -22.28
C GLU A 21 12.94 6.08 -22.20
N ALA A 22 13.65 4.97 -22.01
CA ALA A 22 15.11 4.96 -21.98
C ALA A 22 15.73 5.44 -23.29
N ALA A 23 15.20 5.01 -24.43
CA ALA A 23 15.67 5.43 -25.75
C ALA A 23 15.47 6.93 -25.99
N LEU A 24 14.30 7.47 -25.67
CA LEU A 24 13.98 8.89 -25.83
C LEU A 24 14.84 9.77 -24.89
N ARG A 25 15.01 9.38 -23.63
CA ARG A 25 15.89 10.07 -22.69
C ARG A 25 17.35 10.07 -23.17
N THR A 26 17.83 8.94 -23.72
CA THR A 26 19.19 8.85 -24.28
C THR A 26 19.35 9.79 -25.48
N ALA A 27 18.30 9.99 -26.25
CA ALA A 27 18.28 10.96 -27.37
C ALA A 27 18.10 12.43 -26.90
N GLY A 28 18.03 12.69 -25.61
CA GLY A 28 17.83 14.05 -25.05
C GLY A 28 16.41 14.59 -25.22
N ILE A 29 15.43 13.71 -25.52
CA ILE A 29 14.02 14.10 -25.69
C ILE A 29 13.34 13.97 -24.34
N PRO A 30 12.77 15.06 -23.78
CA PRO A 30 11.98 14.98 -22.57
C PRO A 30 10.75 14.10 -22.84
N VAL A 31 10.58 13.05 -22.06
CA VAL A 31 9.46 12.10 -22.20
C VAL A 31 8.76 11.95 -20.87
N PHE A 32 7.46 11.99 -20.94
CA PHE A 32 6.58 11.55 -19.88
C PHE A 32 5.92 10.25 -20.34
N ALA A 33 6.28 9.14 -19.73
CA ALA A 33 5.60 7.89 -19.97
C ALA A 33 4.50 7.76 -18.90
N ASP A 34 3.26 7.60 -19.36
CA ASP A 34 2.16 7.17 -18.47
C ASP A 34 2.36 5.69 -18.12
N THR A 35 3.50 5.40 -17.52
CA THR A 35 3.76 4.17 -16.79
C THR A 35 3.08 4.31 -15.45
N ALA A 36 1.75 4.30 -15.45
CA ALA A 36 1.04 4.14 -14.20
C ALA A 36 1.46 2.79 -13.62
N ALA A 37 2.56 2.82 -12.85
CA ALA A 37 2.86 1.75 -11.93
C ALA A 37 1.57 1.48 -11.17
N ASP A 38 1.21 0.21 -11.02
CA ASP A 38 0.04 -0.11 -10.19
C ASP A 38 0.29 0.51 -8.84
N LEU A 39 -0.50 1.51 -8.49
CA LEU A 39 -0.37 2.21 -7.20
C LEU A 39 -0.33 1.21 -6.04
N LEU A 40 -1.03 0.07 -6.18
CA LEU A 40 -1.02 -1.03 -5.21
C LEU A 40 0.33 -1.76 -5.15
N ASP A 41 1.18 -1.66 -6.16
CA ASP A 41 2.49 -2.30 -6.21
C ASP A 41 3.62 -1.38 -5.76
N GLU A 42 3.34 -0.10 -5.54
CA GLU A 42 4.32 0.84 -5.02
C GLU A 42 4.80 0.41 -3.62
N PRO A 43 6.14 0.40 -3.37
CA PRO A 43 6.70 -0.07 -2.10
C PRO A 43 6.16 0.66 -0.86
N HIS A 44 5.80 1.94 -1.02
CA HIS A 44 5.26 2.77 0.06
C HIS A 44 3.74 2.66 0.21
N ILE A 45 3.03 1.98 -0.71
CA ILE A 45 1.58 1.72 -0.61
C ILE A 45 1.31 0.32 -0.08
N ARG A 46 2.12 -0.68 -0.50
CA ARG A 46 1.95 -2.09 -0.11
C ARG A 46 1.75 -2.31 1.40
N PRO A 47 2.56 -1.71 2.30
CA PRO A 47 2.38 -1.92 3.74
C PRO A 47 1.05 -1.40 4.26
N PHE A 48 0.58 -0.25 3.77
CA PHE A 48 -0.70 0.31 4.20
C PHE A 48 -1.88 -0.49 3.64
N ALA A 49 -1.80 -0.92 2.38
CA ALA A 49 -2.77 -1.84 1.78
C ALA A 49 -2.80 -3.20 2.53
N ALA A 50 -1.65 -3.70 2.97
CA ALA A 50 -1.56 -4.89 3.81
C ALA A 50 -2.21 -4.69 5.18
N LEU A 51 -2.06 -3.50 5.81
CA LEU A 51 -2.73 -3.17 7.07
C LEU A 51 -4.24 -3.28 6.95
N LEU A 52 -4.84 -2.76 5.87
CA LEU A 52 -6.27 -2.87 5.62
C LEU A 52 -6.71 -4.34 5.53
N ARG A 53 -5.92 -5.21 4.86
CA ARG A 53 -6.18 -6.64 4.79
C ARG A 53 -6.09 -7.34 6.15
N VAL A 54 -5.09 -6.97 6.97
CA VAL A 54 -4.90 -7.53 8.31
C VAL A 54 -6.03 -7.11 9.27
N ILE A 55 -6.54 -5.89 9.15
CA ILE A 55 -7.70 -5.43 9.92
C ILE A 55 -8.93 -6.25 9.54
N ASP A 56 -9.17 -6.51 8.26
CA ASP A 56 -10.26 -7.35 7.77
C ASP A 56 -10.08 -8.81 8.21
N ASN A 57 -8.95 -9.41 7.83
CA ASN A 57 -8.61 -10.80 8.16
C ASN A 57 -7.13 -10.95 8.54
N PRO A 58 -6.80 -11.07 9.84
CA PRO A 58 -5.42 -11.17 10.31
C PRO A 58 -4.77 -12.55 10.05
N ALA A 59 -5.54 -13.57 9.64
CA ALA A 59 -5.02 -14.90 9.38
C ALA A 59 -4.25 -15.02 8.04
N GLN A 60 -4.04 -13.91 7.34
CA GLN A 60 -3.26 -13.85 6.11
C GLN A 60 -1.78 -13.59 6.44
N ASP A 61 -0.95 -14.63 6.39
CA ASP A 61 0.45 -14.58 6.84
C ASP A 61 1.29 -13.53 6.09
N ILE A 62 1.15 -13.42 4.75
CA ILE A 62 1.94 -12.47 3.95
C ILE A 62 1.60 -11.02 4.27
N PRO A 63 0.32 -10.59 4.27
CA PRO A 63 -0.04 -9.24 4.71
C PRO A 63 0.37 -8.96 6.15
N LEU A 64 0.21 -9.91 7.07
CA LEU A 64 0.58 -9.73 8.46
C LEU A 64 2.08 -9.53 8.64
N ALA A 65 2.92 -10.34 7.97
CA ALA A 65 4.36 -10.14 7.99
C ALA A 65 4.78 -8.79 7.41
N ALA A 66 4.16 -8.37 6.28
CA ALA A 66 4.42 -7.08 5.67
C ALA A 66 4.06 -5.90 6.61
N VAL A 67 2.99 -6.01 7.37
CA VAL A 67 2.59 -5.00 8.36
C VAL A 67 3.58 -4.95 9.52
N LEU A 68 3.92 -6.09 10.11
CA LEU A 68 4.83 -6.16 11.26
C LEU A 68 6.22 -5.61 10.92
N LEU A 69 6.73 -5.87 9.71
CA LEU A 69 8.03 -5.40 9.25
C LEU A 69 8.00 -3.98 8.65
N SER A 70 6.85 -3.32 8.63
CA SER A 70 6.70 -1.98 8.10
C SER A 70 7.10 -0.90 9.12
N PRO A 71 7.36 0.34 8.68
CA PRO A 71 7.63 1.45 9.60
C PRO A 71 6.48 1.78 10.57
N MET A 72 5.30 1.20 10.38
CA MET A 72 4.15 1.37 11.29
C MET A 72 4.33 0.66 12.62
N PHE A 73 5.17 -0.37 12.67
CA PHE A 73 5.38 -1.19 13.87
C PHE A 73 6.87 -1.46 14.10
N PRO A 74 7.32 -1.57 15.37
CA PRO A 74 8.74 -1.68 15.72
C PRO A 74 9.24 -3.13 15.74
N TYR A 75 8.86 -3.96 14.75
CA TYR A 75 9.30 -5.36 14.68
C TYR A 75 10.33 -5.58 13.58
N THR A 76 11.20 -6.54 13.80
CA THR A 76 12.28 -6.93 12.89
C THR A 76 12.05 -8.34 12.33
N ALA A 77 12.81 -8.71 11.31
CA ALA A 77 12.80 -10.08 10.79
C ALA A 77 13.19 -11.11 11.86
N ASP A 78 14.12 -10.77 12.77
CA ASP A 78 14.55 -11.64 13.86
C ASP A 78 13.43 -11.88 14.88
N ASP A 79 12.59 -10.88 15.12
CA ASP A 79 11.39 -11.04 15.96
C ASP A 79 10.44 -12.08 15.35
N LEU A 80 10.24 -12.05 14.02
CA LEU A 80 9.38 -13.02 13.33
C LEU A 80 10.01 -14.43 13.30
N VAL A 81 11.34 -14.53 13.14
CA VAL A 81 12.05 -15.80 13.22
C VAL A 81 11.90 -16.39 14.63
N THR A 82 12.10 -15.59 15.66
CA THR A 82 11.92 -16.00 17.06
C THR A 82 10.50 -16.47 17.34
N LEU A 83 9.52 -15.71 16.85
CA LEU A 83 8.10 -16.05 16.96
C LEU A 83 7.80 -17.39 16.28
N ARG A 84 8.28 -17.59 15.05
CA ARG A 84 8.06 -18.82 14.29
C ARG A 84 8.81 -20.00 14.90
N GLY A 85 10.01 -19.77 15.48
CA GLY A 85 10.75 -20.78 16.23
C GLY A 85 10.02 -21.30 17.47
N ALA A 86 9.31 -20.39 18.17
CA ALA A 86 8.50 -20.76 19.33
C ALA A 86 7.18 -21.46 18.93
N CYS A 87 6.64 -21.17 17.75
CA CYS A 87 5.39 -21.72 17.22
C CYS A 87 5.54 -22.09 15.75
N PRO A 88 6.18 -23.26 15.42
CA PRO A 88 6.54 -23.63 14.06
C PRO A 88 5.34 -23.90 13.14
N GLU A 89 4.23 -24.35 13.71
CA GLU A 89 3.04 -24.77 12.98
C GLU A 89 1.92 -23.71 13.05
N GLY A 90 1.00 -23.78 12.07
CA GLY A 90 -0.15 -22.89 12.01
C GLY A 90 0.13 -21.53 11.36
N SER A 91 -0.84 -20.61 11.46
CA SER A 91 -0.72 -19.26 10.90
C SER A 91 0.21 -18.37 11.73
N LEU A 92 0.80 -17.37 11.08
CA LEU A 92 1.60 -16.35 11.78
C LEU A 92 0.77 -15.63 12.85
N TYR A 93 -0.50 -15.35 12.57
CA TYR A 93 -1.41 -14.75 13.54
C TYR A 93 -1.65 -15.65 14.75
N GLY A 94 -1.79 -16.96 14.55
CA GLY A 94 -1.84 -17.94 15.63
C GLY A 94 -0.58 -17.91 16.50
N ALA A 95 0.60 -17.81 15.88
CA ALA A 95 1.85 -17.66 16.61
C ALA A 95 1.91 -16.36 17.42
N VAL A 96 1.41 -15.23 16.89
CA VAL A 96 1.32 -13.95 17.62
C VAL A 96 0.38 -14.06 18.83
N LEU A 97 -0.75 -14.78 18.70
CA LEU A 97 -1.74 -14.92 19.77
C LEU A 97 -1.30 -15.89 20.88
N TYR A 98 -0.73 -17.02 20.47
CA TYR A 98 -0.51 -18.16 21.38
C TYR A 98 0.95 -18.47 21.62
N GLY A 99 1.88 -17.85 20.90
CA GLY A 99 3.32 -18.10 21.02
C GLY A 99 3.96 -17.56 22.31
N GLY A 100 3.18 -16.97 23.21
CA GLY A 100 3.63 -16.53 24.52
C GLY A 100 4.69 -15.42 24.49
N GLN A 101 4.80 -14.67 23.41
CA GLN A 101 5.77 -13.59 23.22
C GLN A 101 5.17 -12.22 23.64
N PRO A 102 5.49 -11.71 24.87
CA PRO A 102 4.90 -10.46 25.37
C PRO A 102 5.17 -9.25 24.47
N ARG A 103 6.24 -9.31 23.67
CA ARG A 103 6.62 -8.27 22.72
C ARG A 103 5.52 -7.93 21.71
N PHE A 104 4.65 -8.88 21.38
CA PHE A 104 3.56 -8.68 20.41
C PHE A 104 2.23 -8.22 21.04
N ALA A 105 2.15 -8.13 22.38
CA ALA A 105 0.94 -7.66 23.04
C ALA A 105 0.50 -6.25 22.58
N PRO A 106 1.38 -5.25 22.43
CA PRO A 106 1.00 -3.93 21.94
C PRO A 106 0.43 -3.95 20.51
N PHE A 107 0.94 -4.85 19.65
CA PHE A 107 0.38 -5.03 18.32
C PHE A 107 -1.05 -5.58 18.38
N LEU A 108 -1.28 -6.59 19.20
CA LEU A 108 -2.62 -7.18 19.35
C LEU A 108 -3.64 -6.18 19.87
N GLU A 109 -3.26 -5.35 20.82
CA GLU A 109 -4.10 -4.25 21.34
C GLU A 109 -4.43 -3.23 20.25
N THR A 110 -3.41 -2.80 19.50
CA THR A 110 -3.57 -1.87 18.40
C THR A 110 -4.46 -2.45 17.28
N LEU A 111 -4.24 -3.72 16.93
CA LEU A 111 -5.04 -4.40 15.93
C LEU A 111 -6.50 -4.55 16.37
N ALA A 112 -6.74 -4.89 17.65
CA ALA A 112 -8.10 -4.98 18.19
C ALA A 112 -8.83 -3.64 18.12
N GLU A 113 -8.12 -2.55 18.41
CA GLU A 113 -8.66 -1.19 18.30
C GLU A 113 -8.94 -0.82 16.85
N PHE A 114 -8.03 -1.08 15.91
CA PHE A 114 -8.25 -0.83 14.49
C PHE A 114 -9.45 -1.61 13.95
N ARG A 115 -9.62 -2.85 14.37
CA ARG A 115 -10.79 -3.67 14.01
C ARG A 115 -12.09 -3.13 14.61
N ARG A 116 -12.04 -2.52 15.79
CA ARG A 116 -13.17 -1.83 16.38
C ARG A 116 -13.55 -0.58 15.57
N LEU A 117 -12.56 0.25 15.22
CA LEU A 117 -12.75 1.44 14.39
C LEU A 117 -13.34 1.09 13.01
N ALA A 118 -12.85 0.04 12.38
CA ALA A 118 -13.32 -0.42 11.06
C ALA A 118 -14.80 -0.85 11.06
N ARG A 119 -15.39 -1.15 12.22
CA ARG A 119 -16.82 -1.48 12.38
C ARG A 119 -17.69 -0.26 12.63
N THR A 120 -17.10 0.84 13.11
CA THR A 120 -17.84 2.01 13.59
C THR A 120 -17.69 3.24 12.72
N LEU A 121 -16.55 3.37 12.04
CA LEU A 121 -16.24 4.53 11.21
C LEU A 121 -16.52 4.27 9.73
N PRO A 122 -16.93 5.29 8.96
CA PRO A 122 -16.87 5.25 7.52
C PRO A 122 -15.40 5.13 7.05
N VAL A 123 -15.19 4.65 5.83
CA VAL A 123 -13.84 4.28 5.36
C VAL A 123 -12.88 5.46 5.31
N ASP A 124 -13.33 6.64 4.88
CA ASP A 124 -12.54 7.87 4.85
C ASP A 124 -11.99 8.22 6.25
N ALA A 125 -12.86 8.28 7.25
CA ALA A 125 -12.47 8.55 8.64
C ALA A 125 -11.59 7.42 9.22
N LEU A 126 -11.85 6.16 8.84
CA LEU A 126 -11.00 5.05 9.25
C LEU A 126 -9.56 5.22 8.70
N LEU A 127 -9.41 5.55 7.41
CA LEU A 127 -8.10 5.72 6.79
C LEU A 127 -7.30 6.86 7.43
N GLU A 128 -7.97 8.00 7.70
CA GLU A 128 -7.35 9.13 8.40
C GLU A 128 -6.85 8.74 9.80
N GLU A 129 -7.68 8.02 10.56
CA GLU A 129 -7.34 7.56 11.90
C GLU A 129 -6.18 6.56 11.89
N LEU A 130 -6.16 5.62 10.92
CA LEU A 130 -5.06 4.68 10.75
C LEU A 130 -3.74 5.40 10.43
N LEU A 131 -3.75 6.37 9.53
CA LEU A 131 -2.57 7.17 9.19
C LEU A 131 -2.07 7.99 10.40
N ALA A 132 -2.98 8.61 11.14
CA ALA A 132 -2.65 9.41 12.32
C ALA A 132 -2.02 8.56 13.42
N ARG A 133 -2.61 7.40 13.76
CA ARG A 133 -2.14 6.53 14.84
C ARG A 133 -0.85 5.79 14.51
N THR A 134 -0.66 5.40 13.25
CA THR A 134 0.57 4.70 12.83
C THR A 134 1.72 5.65 12.53
N GLY A 135 1.46 6.95 12.35
CA GLY A 135 2.45 7.91 11.88
C GLY A 135 2.98 7.61 10.47
N TYR A 136 2.27 6.75 9.72
CA TYR A 136 2.78 6.22 8.45
C TYR A 136 2.98 7.31 7.39
N LEU A 137 2.13 8.33 7.35
CA LEU A 137 2.27 9.45 6.42
C LEU A 137 3.59 10.21 6.64
N ALA A 138 4.04 10.35 7.89
CA ALA A 138 5.33 10.97 8.22
C ALA A 138 6.50 10.07 7.81
N ALA A 139 6.39 8.76 8.09
CA ALA A 139 7.41 7.78 7.70
C ALA A 139 7.60 7.73 6.16
N VAL A 140 6.51 7.73 5.40
CA VAL A 140 6.54 7.79 3.93
C VAL A 140 7.15 9.11 3.44
N GLY A 141 6.84 10.23 4.10
CA GLY A 141 7.39 11.53 3.76
C GLY A 141 8.91 11.67 3.99
N ALA A 142 9.51 10.78 4.79
CA ALA A 142 10.95 10.74 5.03
C ALA A 142 11.73 9.90 3.98
N LEU A 143 11.03 9.23 3.06
CA LEU A 143 11.66 8.48 1.98
C LEU A 143 12.28 9.41 0.92
N PRO A 144 13.24 8.91 0.10
CA PRO A 144 13.61 9.58 -1.14
C PRO A 144 12.33 9.84 -1.95
N GLU A 145 12.18 11.03 -2.53
CA GLU A 145 10.94 11.47 -3.20
C GLU A 145 9.70 11.48 -2.28
N GLY A 146 9.88 11.72 -0.99
CA GLY A 146 8.82 11.64 0.02
C GLY A 146 7.58 12.50 -0.25
N ALA A 147 7.72 13.61 -1.01
CA ALA A 147 6.58 14.41 -1.44
C ALA A 147 5.67 13.60 -2.37
N ARG A 148 6.24 12.97 -3.41
CA ARG A 148 5.52 12.09 -4.33
C ARG A 148 4.91 10.89 -3.60
N CYS A 149 5.68 10.23 -2.74
CA CYS A 149 5.19 9.08 -1.98
C CYS A 149 3.98 9.44 -1.09
N ARG A 150 3.93 10.67 -0.55
CA ARG A 150 2.76 11.15 0.20
C ARG A 150 1.55 11.40 -0.71
N GLU A 151 1.77 11.99 -1.87
CA GLU A 151 0.71 12.21 -2.87
C GLU A 151 0.11 10.87 -3.34
N ASP A 152 0.96 9.88 -3.59
CA ASP A 152 0.55 8.52 -3.93
C ASP A 152 -0.31 7.88 -2.82
N LEU A 153 0.13 8.02 -1.56
CA LEU A 153 -0.62 7.48 -0.42
C LEU A 153 -1.97 8.19 -0.23
N GLN A 154 -2.02 9.52 -0.43
CA GLN A 154 -3.26 10.28 -0.38
C GLN A 154 -4.21 9.87 -1.53
N SER A 155 -3.67 9.68 -2.74
CA SER A 155 -4.42 9.20 -3.90
C SER A 155 -4.99 7.81 -3.66
N PHE A 156 -4.20 6.91 -3.06
CA PHE A 156 -4.67 5.59 -2.63
C PHE A 156 -5.81 5.70 -1.61
N CYS A 157 -5.68 6.56 -0.60
CA CYS A 157 -6.73 6.76 0.41
C CYS A 157 -8.02 7.32 -0.21
N ALA A 158 -7.92 8.30 -1.10
CA ALA A 158 -9.08 8.86 -1.81
C ALA A 158 -9.79 7.79 -2.66
N TRP A 159 -9.02 6.97 -3.38
CA TRP A 159 -9.58 5.84 -4.13
C TRP A 159 -10.24 4.81 -3.20
N ALA A 160 -9.57 4.42 -2.11
CA ALA A 160 -10.09 3.44 -1.16
C ALA A 160 -11.39 3.94 -0.49
N ALA A 161 -11.47 5.22 -0.14
CA ALA A 161 -12.68 5.85 0.38
C ALA A 161 -13.84 5.77 -0.64
N SER A 162 -13.57 6.05 -1.92
CA SER A 162 -14.58 5.94 -2.98
C SER A 162 -15.07 4.51 -3.20
N ALA A 163 -14.18 3.53 -3.10
CA ALA A 163 -14.47 2.11 -3.24
C ALA A 163 -15.15 1.52 -2.00
N GLY A 164 -14.96 2.16 -0.83
CA GLY A 164 -15.39 1.68 0.48
C GLY A 164 -16.86 1.93 0.83
N ARG A 165 -17.76 2.07 -0.15
CA ARG A 165 -19.19 2.32 0.09
C ARG A 165 -19.89 1.27 0.96
N THR A 166 -19.36 0.05 0.98
CA THR A 166 -19.82 -1.07 1.80
C THR A 166 -18.86 -1.39 2.97
N GLY A 167 -18.10 -0.37 3.42
CA GLY A 167 -17.10 -0.50 4.47
C GLY A 167 -15.78 -1.12 4.00
N LEU A 168 -14.91 -1.47 4.95
CA LEU A 168 -13.59 -2.02 4.68
C LEU A 168 -13.61 -3.27 3.75
N PRO A 169 -14.54 -4.24 3.89
CA PRO A 169 -14.62 -5.36 2.96
C PRO A 169 -14.85 -4.94 1.50
N GLY A 170 -15.49 -3.79 1.27
CA GLY A 170 -15.65 -3.19 -0.05
C GLY A 170 -14.33 -2.76 -0.65
N VAL A 171 -13.48 -2.11 0.14
CA VAL A 171 -12.12 -1.71 -0.25
C VAL A 171 -11.28 -2.94 -0.62
N ILE A 172 -11.32 -3.99 0.22
CA ILE A 172 -10.55 -5.22 -0.03
C ILE A 172 -10.95 -5.85 -1.37
N ARG A 173 -12.26 -6.01 -1.62
CA ARG A 173 -12.74 -6.52 -2.92
C ARG A 173 -12.32 -5.65 -4.10
N ALA A 174 -12.35 -4.33 -3.94
CA ALA A 174 -11.91 -3.40 -4.98
C ALA A 174 -10.40 -3.51 -5.26
N MET A 175 -9.56 -3.67 -4.20
CA MET A 175 -8.12 -3.93 -4.36
C MET A 175 -7.85 -5.25 -5.10
N ASP A 176 -8.62 -6.30 -4.79
CA ASP A 176 -8.48 -7.60 -5.46
C ASP A 176 -8.89 -7.52 -6.93
N ALA A 177 -10.00 -6.85 -7.22
CA ALA A 177 -10.46 -6.61 -8.59
C ALA A 177 -9.48 -5.76 -9.40
N ALA A 178 -8.89 -4.70 -8.79
CA ALA A 178 -7.90 -3.87 -9.44
C ALA A 178 -6.67 -4.68 -9.85
N ARG A 179 -6.15 -5.54 -8.96
CA ARG A 179 -5.02 -6.44 -9.28
C ARG A 179 -5.30 -7.40 -10.42
N GLN A 180 -6.53 -7.93 -10.50
CA GLN A 180 -6.93 -8.82 -11.59
C GLN A 180 -7.08 -8.09 -12.92
N ASN A 181 -7.45 -6.81 -12.89
CA ASN A 181 -7.71 -5.98 -14.07
C ASN A 181 -6.49 -5.13 -14.53
N GLY A 182 -5.30 -5.38 -14.01
CA GLY A 182 -4.07 -4.71 -14.42
C GLY A 182 -3.71 -3.45 -13.62
N GLY A 183 -4.26 -3.32 -12.42
CA GLY A 183 -3.84 -2.35 -11.41
C GLY A 183 -4.65 -1.06 -11.34
N LEU A 184 -4.34 -0.24 -10.33
CA LEU A 184 -4.85 1.13 -10.16
C LEU A 184 -3.96 2.10 -10.92
N THR A 185 -4.45 2.62 -12.03
CA THR A 185 -3.79 3.72 -12.73
C THR A 185 -4.05 5.03 -12.00
N GLN A 186 -2.97 5.77 -11.67
CA GLN A 186 -3.10 7.17 -11.28
C GLN A 186 -3.65 7.96 -12.47
N ASN A 187 -4.82 8.55 -12.28
CA ASN A 187 -5.31 9.57 -13.20
C ASN A 187 -4.62 10.89 -12.80
N THR A 188 -3.36 11.08 -13.19
CA THR A 188 -2.74 12.40 -13.13
C THR A 188 -3.45 13.27 -14.15
N GLY A 189 -4.55 13.86 -13.71
CA GLY A 189 -5.22 14.91 -14.44
C GLY A 189 -4.20 16.00 -14.72
N GLY A 190 -3.82 16.16 -15.99
CA GLY A 190 -2.95 17.21 -16.44
C GLY A 190 -3.53 18.55 -15.99
N GLN A 191 -2.79 19.24 -15.12
CA GLN A 191 -2.94 20.67 -15.00
C GLN A 191 -1.99 21.30 -16.01
N THR A 192 -2.63 21.92 -17.00
CA THR A 192 -2.06 22.89 -17.94
C THR A 192 -1.39 24.05 -17.23
#